data_85cf7bd43184429b3cabb08a5f9e2836
#
_entry.id   85cf7bd43184429b3cabb08a5f9e2836
#
_cell.length_a   1.000
_cell.length_b   1.000
_cell.length_c   1.000
_cell.angle_alpha   90.00
_cell.angle_beta   90.00
_cell.angle_gamma   90.00
#
_symmetry.space_group_name_H-M   'P 1'
#
loop_
_entity.id
_entity.type
_entity.pdbx_description
1 polymer ?
#
loop_
_entity_poly.entity_id
_entity_poly.type
_entity_poly.pdbx_seq_one_letter_code
_entity_poly.pdbx_strand_id
1 'polypeptide(L)'
;MVANGPAAAVGGSPGPRIAVVGAYGSGKTTLAAALSRRLGLPRAAQRPMDHPAGDPGRAVEDWTPGQLIQLSVRRYADRVGAEGALGGGFVSDGSALHEWTYMKTRLVAGTHPERDDPLEAWPRSPSVAVYEEVADELGLLAFDHAAHAYDLLVHVPVEFPLAPENRPVNDEFRRISDRLLIPALGRLGLPVLTASGPLDRRVHLVAAALHPAGAGISQPTPTV
;
A
#
# COMPACT_ATOMS: atom_id res chain seq x y z
N MET A 1 8.25 -27.63 -42.39
CA MET A 1 8.91 -26.86 -41.32
C MET A 1 8.41 -25.43 -41.45
N VAL A 2 7.36 -25.06 -40.69
CA VAL A 2 6.81 -23.70 -40.69
C VAL A 2 7.14 -23.12 -39.31
N ALA A 3 8.05 -22.14 -39.32
CA ALA A 3 8.44 -21.43 -38.12
C ALA A 3 7.27 -20.47 -37.70
N ASN A 4 6.62 -20.75 -36.57
CA ASN A 4 5.77 -19.79 -35.91
C ASN A 4 6.66 -18.72 -35.25
N GLY A 5 6.72 -17.54 -35.86
CA GLY A 5 7.27 -16.35 -35.23
C GLY A 5 6.45 -15.92 -34.02
N PRO A 6 7.07 -15.29 -33.00
CA PRO A 6 6.35 -14.79 -31.83
C PRO A 6 5.35 -13.71 -32.28
N ALA A 7 4.09 -13.87 -31.83
CA ALA A 7 3.06 -12.86 -32.04
C ALA A 7 3.51 -11.53 -31.46
N ALA A 8 3.60 -10.49 -32.29
CA ALA A 8 3.88 -9.13 -31.88
C ALA A 8 2.81 -8.69 -30.86
N ALA A 9 3.23 -8.32 -29.68
CA ALA A 9 2.39 -7.70 -28.68
C ALA A 9 1.79 -6.42 -29.27
N VAL A 10 0.47 -6.35 -29.34
CA VAL A 10 -0.29 -5.16 -29.73
C VAL A 10 0.07 -4.07 -28.73
N GLY A 11 0.76 -3.03 -29.19
CA GLY A 11 1.22 -1.91 -28.40
C GLY A 11 0.05 -1.02 -27.93
N GLY A 12 -0.70 -1.48 -26.92
CA GLY A 12 -1.56 -0.61 -26.12
C GLY A 12 -0.69 0.15 -25.12
N SER A 13 -1.02 1.42 -24.84
CA SER A 13 -0.38 2.17 -23.77
C SER A 13 -0.47 1.36 -22.46
N PRO A 14 0.59 1.32 -21.64
CA PRO A 14 0.56 0.61 -20.38
C PRO A 14 -0.61 1.13 -19.53
N GLY A 15 -1.39 0.20 -18.94
CA GLY A 15 -2.51 0.56 -18.07
C GLY A 15 -2.03 1.26 -16.79
N PRO A 16 -2.95 1.87 -16.02
CA PRO A 16 -2.59 2.58 -14.79
C PRO A 16 -2.07 1.62 -13.71
N ARG A 17 -1.07 2.09 -12.95
CA ARG A 17 -0.49 1.40 -11.80
C ARG A 17 -1.07 2.00 -10.52
N ILE A 18 -1.89 1.24 -9.81
CA ILE A 18 -2.70 1.72 -8.70
C ILE A 18 -2.27 1.02 -7.42
N ALA A 19 -1.96 1.76 -6.37
CA ALA A 19 -1.78 1.19 -5.03
C ALA A 19 -2.98 1.53 -4.13
N VAL A 20 -3.58 0.50 -3.51
CA VAL A 20 -4.65 0.67 -2.52
C VAL A 20 -4.03 0.69 -1.13
N VAL A 21 -4.04 1.84 -0.47
CA VAL A 21 -3.31 2.12 0.78
C VAL A 21 -4.25 2.43 1.94
N GLY A 22 -3.78 2.32 3.17
CA GLY A 22 -4.53 2.59 4.41
C GLY A 22 -4.13 1.64 5.54
N ALA A 23 -4.65 1.82 6.73
CA ALA A 23 -4.34 1.03 7.91
C ALA A 23 -4.74 -0.46 7.78
N TYR A 24 -4.23 -1.29 8.70
CA TYR A 24 -4.60 -2.70 8.78
C TYR A 24 -6.12 -2.86 8.90
N GLY A 25 -6.71 -3.82 8.17
CA GLY A 25 -8.15 -4.11 8.24
C GLY A 25 -9.07 -3.00 7.72
N SER A 26 -8.59 -1.98 7.00
CA SER A 26 -9.44 -0.92 6.40
C SER A 26 -10.24 -1.38 5.16
N GLY A 27 -9.97 -2.59 4.65
CA GLY A 27 -10.64 -3.13 3.46
C GLY A 27 -9.84 -2.98 2.15
N LYS A 28 -8.53 -2.70 2.23
CA LYS A 28 -7.64 -2.59 1.05
C LYS A 28 -7.72 -3.81 0.14
N THR A 29 -7.55 -5.00 0.69
CA THR A 29 -7.56 -6.27 -0.07
C THR A 29 -8.87 -6.48 -0.83
N THR A 30 -9.99 -6.17 -0.19
CA THR A 30 -11.33 -6.25 -0.79
C THR A 30 -11.47 -5.27 -1.94
N LEU A 31 -11.04 -4.02 -1.73
CA LEU A 31 -11.09 -2.99 -2.78
C LEU A 31 -10.12 -3.31 -3.92
N ALA A 32 -8.87 -3.70 -3.64
CA ALA A 32 -7.89 -4.07 -4.67
C ALA A 32 -8.39 -5.22 -5.55
N ALA A 33 -9.00 -6.26 -4.95
CA ALA A 33 -9.59 -7.36 -5.70
C ALA A 33 -10.77 -6.91 -6.57
N ALA A 34 -11.63 -6.01 -6.07
CA ALA A 34 -12.75 -5.48 -6.83
C ALA A 34 -12.29 -4.56 -7.99
N LEU A 35 -11.30 -3.72 -7.76
CA LEU A 35 -10.71 -2.85 -8.79
C LEU A 35 -10.02 -3.68 -9.89
N SER A 36 -9.22 -4.69 -9.52
CA SER A 36 -8.58 -5.60 -10.48
C SER A 36 -9.61 -6.21 -11.44
N ARG A 37 -10.71 -6.75 -10.92
CA ARG A 37 -11.80 -7.29 -11.75
C ARG A 37 -12.49 -6.22 -12.60
N ARG A 38 -12.79 -5.06 -12.01
CA ARG A 38 -13.53 -3.96 -12.68
C ARG A 38 -12.74 -3.33 -13.82
N LEU A 39 -11.41 -3.23 -13.67
CA LEU A 39 -10.52 -2.57 -14.62
C LEU A 39 -9.83 -3.55 -15.57
N GLY A 40 -9.96 -4.87 -15.34
CA GLY A 40 -9.25 -5.89 -16.12
C GLY A 40 -7.72 -5.86 -15.91
N LEU A 41 -7.26 -5.31 -14.78
CA LEU A 41 -5.84 -5.20 -14.45
C LEU A 41 -5.39 -6.37 -13.57
N PRO A 42 -4.17 -6.90 -13.74
CA PRO A 42 -3.61 -7.88 -12.84
C PRO A 42 -3.44 -7.29 -11.43
N ARG A 43 -3.52 -8.14 -10.41
CA ARG A 43 -3.30 -7.73 -9.03
C ARG A 43 -1.90 -8.15 -8.55
N ALA A 44 -1.10 -7.19 -8.12
CA ALA A 44 0.10 -7.45 -7.35
C ALA A 44 -0.32 -7.82 -5.91
N ALA A 45 -0.49 -9.11 -5.66
CA ALA A 45 -0.86 -9.61 -4.34
C ALA A 45 0.40 -9.94 -3.55
N GLN A 46 0.50 -9.44 -2.33
CA GLN A 46 1.51 -9.91 -1.40
C GLN A 46 1.19 -11.33 -0.90
N ARG A 47 2.23 -12.08 -0.61
CA ARG A 47 2.11 -13.32 0.14
C ARG A 47 1.53 -13.03 1.52
N PRO A 48 0.81 -13.98 2.14
CA PRO A 48 0.44 -13.88 3.56
C PRO A 48 1.65 -13.50 4.41
N MET A 49 1.40 -12.88 5.56
CA MET A 49 2.44 -12.54 6.51
C MET A 49 2.98 -13.84 7.12
N ASP A 50 4.08 -14.34 6.57
CA ASP A 50 4.82 -15.46 7.13
C ASP A 50 5.63 -15.01 8.34
N HIS A 51 5.91 -15.94 9.24
CA HIS A 51 6.81 -15.70 10.36
C HIS A 51 8.20 -15.25 9.87
N PRO A 52 8.95 -14.49 10.69
CA PRO A 52 10.36 -14.24 10.42
C PRO A 52 11.11 -15.55 10.18
N ALA A 53 12.09 -15.53 9.30
CA ALA A 53 12.87 -16.73 9.00
C ALA A 53 13.47 -17.33 10.29
N GLY A 54 13.18 -18.60 10.54
CA GLY A 54 13.73 -19.38 11.64
C GLY A 54 12.84 -19.54 12.88
N ASP A 55 11.66 -18.94 12.95
CA ASP A 55 10.80 -19.08 14.14
C ASP A 55 9.30 -19.16 13.78
N PRO A 56 8.85 -20.28 13.22
CA PRO A 56 7.44 -20.48 12.93
C PRO A 56 6.66 -20.69 14.24
N GLY A 57 5.64 -19.88 14.49
CA GLY A 57 4.69 -20.05 15.61
C GLY A 57 4.79 -19.04 16.74
N ARG A 58 5.77 -18.13 16.73
CA ARG A 58 5.83 -17.04 17.70
C ARG A 58 4.83 -15.94 17.36
N ALA A 59 4.11 -15.42 18.36
CA ALA A 59 3.22 -14.28 18.18
C ALA A 59 4.02 -13.01 17.80
N VAL A 60 3.38 -12.09 17.06
CA VAL A 60 4.05 -10.86 16.58
C VAL A 60 4.52 -9.99 17.74
N GLU A 61 3.83 -10.05 18.88
CA GLU A 61 4.14 -9.32 20.11
C GLU A 61 5.50 -9.72 20.70
N ASP A 62 5.91 -10.97 20.45
CA ASP A 62 7.15 -11.54 20.99
C ASP A 62 8.35 -11.38 20.05
N TRP A 63 8.18 -10.72 18.92
CA TRP A 63 9.25 -10.56 17.94
C TRP A 63 10.25 -9.50 18.38
N THR A 64 11.50 -9.82 18.19
CA THR A 64 12.59 -8.89 18.42
C THR A 64 12.58 -7.78 17.35
N PRO A 65 13.15 -6.58 17.63
CA PRO A 65 13.30 -5.53 16.63
C PRO A 65 14.00 -6.02 15.35
N GLY A 66 15.02 -6.89 15.46
CA GLY A 66 15.70 -7.49 14.32
C GLY A 66 14.77 -8.37 13.46
N GLN A 67 13.86 -9.12 14.08
CA GLN A 67 12.85 -9.92 13.37
C GLN A 67 11.80 -9.03 12.67
N LEU A 68 11.40 -7.92 13.28
CA LEU A 68 10.51 -6.93 12.65
C LEU A 68 11.16 -6.31 11.41
N ILE A 69 12.43 -5.93 11.50
CA ILE A 69 13.21 -5.40 10.36
C ILE A 69 13.31 -6.46 9.25
N GLN A 70 13.69 -7.68 9.60
CA GLN A 70 13.78 -8.79 8.63
C GLN A 70 12.46 -9.01 7.89
N LEU A 71 11.33 -9.04 8.62
CA LEU A 71 10.00 -9.16 8.02
C LEU A 71 9.75 -8.02 7.02
N SER A 72 10.01 -6.79 7.43
CA SER A 72 9.75 -5.60 6.60
C SER A 72 10.59 -5.61 5.33
N VAL A 73 11.86 -5.99 5.41
CA VAL A 73 12.76 -6.13 4.25
C VAL A 73 12.24 -7.22 3.30
N ARG A 74 11.85 -8.38 3.81
CA ARG A 74 11.29 -9.45 2.98
C ARG A 74 10.02 -9.01 2.27
N ARG A 75 9.08 -8.40 2.99
CA ARG A 75 7.82 -7.93 2.43
C ARG A 75 8.03 -6.82 1.39
N TYR A 76 8.99 -5.92 1.64
CA TYR A 76 9.41 -4.92 0.66
C TYR A 76 9.92 -5.60 -0.62
N ALA A 77 10.86 -6.54 -0.51
CA ALA A 77 11.42 -7.26 -1.65
C ALA A 77 10.35 -8.06 -2.43
N ASP A 78 9.48 -8.78 -1.71
CA ASP A 78 8.36 -9.53 -2.31
C ASP A 78 7.41 -8.60 -3.10
N ARG A 79 7.10 -7.42 -2.56
CA ARG A 79 6.25 -6.43 -3.22
C ARG A 79 6.91 -5.89 -4.48
N VAL A 80 8.14 -5.39 -4.38
CA VAL A 80 8.89 -4.84 -5.52
C VAL A 80 9.00 -5.88 -6.63
N GLY A 81 9.30 -7.14 -6.27
CA GLY A 81 9.37 -8.25 -7.23
C GLY A 81 8.02 -8.56 -7.88
N ALA A 82 6.93 -8.60 -7.10
CA ALA A 82 5.60 -8.89 -7.62
C ALA A 82 5.08 -7.78 -8.54
N GLU A 83 5.31 -6.52 -8.20
CA GLU A 83 4.91 -5.37 -9.02
C GLU A 83 5.76 -5.26 -10.29
N GLY A 84 7.08 -5.44 -10.16
CA GLY A 84 8.02 -5.42 -11.29
C GLY A 84 7.76 -6.53 -12.33
N ALA A 85 7.26 -7.69 -11.90
CA ALA A 85 6.94 -8.80 -12.79
C ALA A 85 5.71 -8.53 -13.70
N LEU A 86 4.89 -7.53 -13.39
CA LEU A 86 3.66 -7.25 -14.13
C LEU A 86 3.85 -6.37 -15.35
N GLY A 87 4.99 -5.69 -15.53
CA GLY A 87 5.41 -5.02 -16.75
C GLY A 87 4.49 -3.96 -17.37
N GLY A 88 3.29 -3.77 -16.83
CA GLY A 88 2.24 -2.89 -17.34
C GLY A 88 1.39 -2.32 -16.19
N GLY A 89 0.13 -1.98 -16.47
CA GLY A 89 -0.82 -1.55 -15.43
C GLY A 89 -1.17 -2.66 -14.46
N PHE A 90 -1.37 -2.30 -13.19
CA PHE A 90 -1.74 -3.26 -12.12
C PHE A 90 -2.48 -2.58 -10.97
N VAL A 91 -3.09 -3.39 -10.11
CA VAL A 91 -3.61 -2.97 -8.81
C VAL A 91 -2.79 -3.64 -7.71
N SER A 92 -2.08 -2.86 -6.90
CA SER A 92 -1.33 -3.34 -5.75
C SER A 92 -2.18 -3.30 -4.48
N ASP A 93 -2.17 -4.40 -3.72
CA ASP A 93 -2.81 -4.52 -2.41
C ASP A 93 -1.86 -3.96 -1.34
N GLY A 94 -1.80 -2.66 -1.24
CA GLY A 94 -0.88 -1.91 -0.41
C GLY A 94 0.21 -1.18 -1.21
N SER A 95 1.18 -0.65 -0.49
CA SER A 95 2.40 -0.05 -1.04
C SER A 95 3.59 -0.39 -0.15
N ALA A 96 4.80 -0.18 -0.64
CA ALA A 96 6.03 -0.35 0.15
C ALA A 96 6.04 0.52 1.42
N LEU A 97 5.31 1.65 1.42
CA LEU A 97 5.17 2.52 2.59
C LEU A 97 4.53 1.82 3.80
N HIS A 98 3.69 0.79 3.61
CA HIS A 98 3.12 0.03 4.71
C HIS A 98 4.18 -0.73 5.50
N GLU A 99 5.21 -1.23 4.83
CA GLU A 99 6.28 -1.98 5.48
C GLU A 99 7.06 -1.06 6.43
N TRP A 100 7.31 0.17 6.02
CA TRP A 100 7.92 1.21 6.84
C TRP A 100 6.98 1.66 7.97
N THR A 101 5.74 2.06 7.68
CA THR A 101 4.82 2.59 8.71
C THR A 101 4.52 1.56 9.79
N TYR A 102 4.28 0.30 9.43
CA TYR A 102 3.97 -0.75 10.40
C TYR A 102 5.21 -1.14 11.22
N MET A 103 6.38 -1.22 10.60
CA MET A 103 7.63 -1.48 11.30
C MET A 103 7.91 -0.36 12.32
N LYS A 104 7.89 0.90 11.89
CA LYS A 104 8.15 2.04 12.76
C LYS A 104 7.13 2.12 13.91
N THR A 105 5.85 1.93 13.64
CA THR A 105 4.82 1.92 14.68
C THR A 105 5.08 0.81 15.70
N ARG A 106 5.42 -0.42 15.25
CA ARG A 106 5.73 -1.54 16.18
C ARG A 106 6.99 -1.30 17.01
N LEU A 107 8.03 -0.75 16.42
CA LEU A 107 9.28 -0.48 17.13
C LEU A 107 9.10 0.56 18.24
N VAL A 108 8.27 1.57 18.02
CA VAL A 108 8.11 2.71 18.92
C VAL A 108 6.95 2.52 19.90
N ALA A 109 5.77 2.10 19.41
CA ALA A 109 4.54 2.03 20.20
C ALA A 109 4.10 0.60 20.53
N GLY A 110 4.76 -0.41 19.96
CA GLY A 110 4.36 -1.81 20.12
C GLY A 110 3.21 -2.21 19.18
N THR A 111 2.77 -3.45 19.34
CA THR A 111 1.71 -4.04 18.50
C THR A 111 0.30 -3.70 18.99
N HIS A 112 0.14 -3.52 20.31
CA HIS A 112 -1.11 -3.17 20.99
C HIS A 112 -0.90 -1.96 21.90
N PRO A 113 -0.64 -0.75 21.34
CA PRO A 113 -0.47 0.45 22.15
C PRO A 113 -1.76 0.78 22.92
N GLU A 114 -1.62 1.30 24.16
CA GLU A 114 -2.76 1.70 25.00
C GLU A 114 -3.33 3.08 24.65
N ARG A 115 -2.61 3.84 23.84
CA ARG A 115 -2.97 5.20 23.40
C ARG A 115 -2.57 5.39 21.93
N ASP A 116 -3.18 6.35 21.28
CA ASP A 116 -2.95 6.63 19.86
C ASP A 116 -2.25 7.96 19.60
N ASP A 117 -1.44 8.44 20.54
CA ASP A 117 -0.64 9.66 20.38
C ASP A 117 0.25 9.58 19.14
N PRO A 118 0.61 10.74 18.53
CA PRO A 118 1.63 10.78 17.50
C PRO A 118 2.93 10.10 17.95
N LEU A 119 3.62 9.41 17.04
CA LEU A 119 4.83 8.64 17.41
C LEU A 119 5.89 9.49 18.08
N GLU A 120 5.98 10.79 17.76
CA GLU A 120 6.92 11.74 18.34
C GLU A 120 6.73 11.92 19.85
N ALA A 121 5.52 11.68 20.36
CA ALA A 121 5.20 11.78 21.79
C ALA A 121 5.55 10.52 22.61
N TRP A 122 6.00 9.45 21.94
CA TRP A 122 6.35 8.20 22.60
C TRP A 122 7.80 8.24 23.10
N PRO A 123 8.11 7.69 24.31
CA PRO A 123 9.47 7.63 24.82
C PRO A 123 10.32 6.67 23.97
N ARG A 124 11.61 7.01 23.79
CA ARG A 124 12.61 6.15 23.14
C ARG A 124 13.65 5.71 24.14
N SER A 125 13.83 4.41 24.26
CA SER A 125 15.07 3.90 24.84
C SER A 125 16.21 4.05 23.81
N PRO A 126 17.47 4.07 24.22
CA PRO A 126 18.59 4.17 23.27
C PRO A 126 18.56 3.08 22.18
N SER A 127 18.15 1.87 22.52
CA SER A 127 18.02 0.77 21.56
C SER A 127 16.89 1.00 20.56
N VAL A 128 15.73 1.49 20.99
CA VAL A 128 14.61 1.84 20.10
C VAL A 128 15.02 2.93 19.12
N ALA A 129 15.76 3.95 19.58
CA ALA A 129 16.23 5.03 18.70
C ALA A 129 17.10 4.52 17.55
N VAL A 130 18.02 3.57 17.82
CA VAL A 130 18.86 2.94 16.77
C VAL A 130 18.01 2.16 15.77
N TYR A 131 17.02 1.37 16.24
CA TYR A 131 16.16 0.64 15.32
C TYR A 131 15.20 1.55 14.55
N GLU A 132 14.77 2.66 15.14
CA GLU A 132 13.96 3.69 14.47
C GLU A 132 14.75 4.34 13.33
N GLU A 133 16.04 4.65 13.54
CA GLU A 133 16.92 5.15 12.48
C GLU A 133 17.03 4.15 11.31
N VAL A 134 17.25 2.87 11.60
CA VAL A 134 17.25 1.81 10.56
C VAL A 134 15.90 1.74 9.83
N ALA A 135 14.79 1.88 10.55
CA ALA A 135 13.47 1.88 9.96
C ALA A 135 13.27 3.09 9.01
N ASP A 136 13.80 4.26 9.37
CA ASP A 136 13.72 5.46 8.54
C ASP A 136 14.56 5.33 7.26
N GLU A 137 15.75 4.74 7.33
CA GLU A 137 16.56 4.44 6.15
C GLU A 137 15.85 3.46 5.19
N LEU A 138 15.23 2.41 5.73
CA LEU A 138 14.37 1.52 4.93
C LEU A 138 13.14 2.26 4.38
N GLY A 139 12.65 3.26 5.09
CA GLY A 139 11.59 4.15 4.65
C GLY A 139 11.97 4.91 3.37
N LEU A 140 13.21 5.37 3.24
CA LEU A 140 13.68 6.04 2.02
C LEU A 140 13.55 5.14 0.78
N LEU A 141 13.86 3.85 0.90
CA LEU A 141 13.67 2.88 -0.19
C LEU A 141 12.18 2.71 -0.52
N ALA A 142 11.33 2.70 0.50
CA ALA A 142 9.88 2.58 0.30
C ALA A 142 9.30 3.82 -0.38
N PHE A 143 9.79 5.01 -0.07
CA PHE A 143 9.42 6.26 -0.73
C PHE A 143 9.87 6.29 -2.18
N ASP A 144 11.13 5.94 -2.45
CA ASP A 144 11.68 5.90 -3.80
C ASP A 144 10.87 4.92 -4.69
N HIS A 145 10.65 3.71 -4.20
CA HIS A 145 9.82 2.74 -4.92
C HIS A 145 8.41 3.29 -5.17
N ALA A 146 7.73 3.83 -4.15
CA ALA A 146 6.36 4.31 -4.29
C ALA A 146 6.25 5.48 -5.29
N ALA A 147 7.23 6.38 -5.31
CA ALA A 147 7.26 7.51 -6.25
C ALA A 147 7.34 7.08 -7.73
N HIS A 148 7.96 5.93 -8.01
CA HIS A 148 8.19 5.46 -9.38
C HIS A 148 7.26 4.31 -9.80
N ALA A 149 6.70 3.56 -8.84
CA ALA A 149 5.91 2.37 -9.12
C ALA A 149 4.43 2.66 -9.40
N TYR A 150 3.88 3.79 -8.94
CA TYR A 150 2.45 4.05 -9.01
C TYR A 150 2.11 5.33 -9.77
N ASP A 151 0.92 5.35 -10.38
CA ASP A 151 0.33 6.52 -11.03
C ASP A 151 -0.80 7.11 -10.19
N LEU A 152 -1.42 6.29 -9.31
CA LEU A 152 -2.51 6.67 -8.41
C LEU A 152 -2.41 5.92 -7.09
N LEU A 153 -2.55 6.66 -6.00
CA LEU A 153 -2.70 6.11 -4.65
C LEU A 153 -4.16 6.20 -4.21
N VAL A 154 -4.76 5.10 -3.80
CA VAL A 154 -6.14 5.04 -3.30
C VAL A 154 -6.12 4.79 -1.80
N HIS A 155 -6.31 5.84 -1.02
CA HIS A 155 -6.39 5.75 0.44
C HIS A 155 -7.76 5.26 0.89
N VAL A 156 -7.76 4.19 1.69
CA VAL A 156 -8.96 3.60 2.29
C VAL A 156 -8.95 3.91 3.78
N PRO A 157 -9.78 4.86 4.26
CA PRO A 157 -9.80 5.25 5.66
C PRO A 157 -10.34 4.14 6.55
N VAL A 158 -10.01 4.22 7.84
CA VAL A 158 -10.58 3.35 8.88
C VAL A 158 -12.01 3.80 9.18
N GLU A 159 -13.01 3.03 8.75
CA GLU A 159 -14.43 3.36 8.94
C GLU A 159 -15.14 2.42 9.94
N PHE A 160 -14.49 1.33 10.33
CA PHE A 160 -15.07 0.33 11.23
C PHE A 160 -14.00 -0.28 12.14
N PRO A 161 -14.38 -0.76 13.34
CA PRO A 161 -13.45 -1.43 14.25
C PRO A 161 -12.97 -2.76 13.66
N LEU A 162 -11.83 -3.27 14.15
CA LEU A 162 -11.37 -4.61 13.81
C LEU A 162 -12.32 -5.68 14.36
N ALA A 163 -12.54 -6.74 13.57
CA ALA A 163 -13.23 -7.93 14.05
C ALA A 163 -12.44 -8.56 15.21
N PRO A 164 -13.12 -9.04 16.29
CA PRO A 164 -12.44 -9.57 17.46
C PRO A 164 -11.51 -10.75 17.20
N GLU A 165 -11.85 -11.57 16.21
CA GLU A 165 -11.17 -12.84 15.93
C GLU A 165 -9.81 -12.68 15.21
N ASN A 166 -9.53 -11.51 14.68
CA ASN A 166 -8.39 -11.31 13.78
C ASN A 166 -7.61 -10.03 14.12
N ARG A 167 -7.04 -9.97 15.33
CA ARG A 167 -6.41 -8.77 15.89
C ARG A 167 -4.92 -8.94 16.12
N PRO A 168 -4.09 -9.03 15.07
CA PRO A 168 -2.63 -8.95 15.25
C PRO A 168 -2.17 -7.56 15.68
N VAL A 169 -3.09 -6.58 15.70
CA VAL A 169 -2.92 -5.19 16.16
C VAL A 169 -4.26 -4.67 16.70
N ASN A 170 -4.24 -3.61 17.51
CA ASN A 170 -5.46 -2.93 17.98
C ASN A 170 -5.81 -1.68 17.15
N ASP A 171 -6.91 -1.01 17.53
CA ASP A 171 -7.37 0.18 16.82
C ASP A 171 -6.46 1.40 17.03
N GLU A 172 -5.75 1.49 18.18
CA GLU A 172 -4.75 2.51 18.46
C GLU A 172 -3.58 2.39 17.47
N PHE A 173 -3.07 1.18 17.27
CA PHE A 173 -2.03 0.90 16.27
C PHE A 173 -2.45 1.35 14.86
N ARG A 174 -3.69 1.08 14.48
CA ARG A 174 -4.23 1.48 13.17
C ARG A 174 -4.23 3.00 13.01
N ARG A 175 -4.69 3.72 14.04
CA ARG A 175 -4.71 5.19 14.04
C ARG A 175 -3.32 5.81 13.99
N ILE A 176 -2.37 5.27 14.75
CA ILE A 176 -0.96 5.69 14.70
C ILE A 176 -0.39 5.45 13.31
N SER A 177 -0.58 4.26 12.76
CA SER A 177 -0.07 3.90 11.41
C SER A 177 -0.65 4.79 10.32
N ASP A 178 -1.95 5.14 10.39
CA ASP A 178 -2.59 6.04 9.43
C ASP A 178 -2.09 7.48 9.55
N ARG A 179 -1.85 7.98 10.79
CA ARG A 179 -1.23 9.30 11.00
C ARG A 179 0.18 9.38 10.43
N LEU A 180 0.92 8.29 10.39
CA LEU A 180 2.24 8.23 9.77
C LEU A 180 2.12 8.10 8.24
N LEU A 181 1.17 7.32 7.76
CA LEU A 181 0.99 7.05 6.34
C LEU A 181 0.47 8.27 5.57
N ILE A 182 -0.58 8.94 6.05
CA ILE A 182 -1.25 10.03 5.32
C ILE A 182 -0.30 11.16 4.92
N PRO A 183 0.51 11.73 5.82
CA PRO A 183 1.51 12.73 5.43
C PRO A 183 2.56 12.18 4.46
N ALA A 184 2.93 10.89 4.58
CA ALA A 184 3.85 10.24 3.68
C ALA A 184 3.31 10.18 2.23
N LEU A 185 2.03 9.86 2.06
CA LEU A 185 1.38 9.89 0.73
C LEU A 185 1.46 11.29 0.11
N GLY A 186 1.22 12.34 0.90
CA GLY A 186 1.31 13.74 0.42
C GLY A 186 2.71 14.15 -0.05
N ARG A 187 3.76 13.54 0.51
CA ARG A 187 5.15 13.84 0.13
C ARG A 187 5.58 13.23 -1.21
N LEU A 188 4.85 12.24 -1.72
CA LEU A 188 5.20 11.56 -2.98
C LEU A 188 4.91 12.42 -4.23
N GLY A 189 4.09 13.46 -4.11
CA GLY A 189 3.69 14.26 -5.28
C GLY A 189 2.79 13.51 -6.28
N LEU A 190 2.29 12.34 -5.92
CA LEU A 190 1.37 11.54 -6.72
C LEU A 190 -0.09 11.90 -6.42
N PRO A 191 -1.02 11.69 -7.37
CA PRO A 191 -2.45 11.79 -7.09
C PRO A 191 -2.86 10.82 -5.97
N VAL A 192 -3.55 11.36 -4.94
CA VAL A 192 -4.10 10.58 -3.83
C VAL A 192 -5.62 10.72 -3.83
N LEU A 193 -6.33 9.61 -3.94
CA LEU A 193 -7.78 9.56 -3.90
C LEU A 193 -8.25 8.87 -2.61
N THR A 194 -9.04 9.56 -1.79
CA THR A 194 -9.66 8.94 -0.62
C THR A 194 -10.94 8.21 -1.01
N ALA A 195 -10.96 6.89 -0.85
CA ALA A 195 -12.10 6.04 -1.18
C ALA A 195 -12.84 5.60 0.09
N SER A 196 -13.93 6.27 0.42
CA SER A 196 -14.78 6.04 1.59
C SER A 196 -16.15 5.45 1.25
N GLY A 197 -16.83 4.85 2.25
CA GLY A 197 -18.17 4.29 2.14
C GLY A 197 -18.21 2.84 1.62
N PRO A 198 -19.36 2.36 1.12
CA PRO A 198 -19.54 0.99 0.63
C PRO A 198 -18.61 0.64 -0.54
N LEU A 199 -18.30 -0.65 -0.70
CA LEU A 199 -17.37 -1.16 -1.71
C LEU A 199 -17.68 -0.67 -3.13
N ASP A 200 -18.94 -0.74 -3.54
CA ASP A 200 -19.34 -0.35 -4.90
C ASP A 200 -19.10 1.14 -5.17
N ARG A 201 -19.35 1.98 -4.16
CA ARG A 201 -19.04 3.42 -4.23
C ARG A 201 -17.54 3.64 -4.38
N ARG A 202 -16.72 2.96 -3.58
CA ARG A 202 -15.25 3.05 -3.67
C ARG A 202 -14.74 2.67 -5.05
N VAL A 203 -15.25 1.55 -5.59
CA VAL A 203 -14.88 1.07 -6.94
C VAL A 203 -15.30 2.09 -8.02
N HIS A 204 -16.52 2.61 -7.94
CA HIS A 204 -17.01 3.62 -8.89
C HIS A 204 -16.18 4.89 -8.86
N LEU A 205 -15.83 5.37 -7.68
CA LEU A 205 -15.04 6.58 -7.47
C LEU A 205 -13.65 6.46 -8.10
N VAL A 206 -12.97 5.32 -7.89
CA VAL A 206 -11.65 5.07 -8.48
C VAL A 206 -11.75 4.93 -10.00
N ALA A 207 -12.73 4.19 -10.51
CA ALA A 207 -12.93 4.02 -11.95
C ALA A 207 -13.21 5.36 -12.65
N ALA A 208 -14.00 6.24 -12.03
CA ALA A 208 -14.29 7.58 -12.57
C ALA A 208 -13.04 8.47 -12.59
N ALA A 209 -12.16 8.38 -11.58
CA ALA A 209 -10.92 9.16 -11.54
C ALA A 209 -9.91 8.76 -12.62
N LEU A 210 -9.94 7.50 -13.05
CA LEU A 210 -9.07 6.98 -14.12
C LEU A 210 -9.58 7.29 -15.53
N HIS A 211 -10.87 7.57 -15.65
CA HIS A 211 -11.50 8.00 -16.92
C HIS A 211 -12.10 9.39 -16.70
N PRO A 212 -11.29 10.46 -16.61
CA PRO A 212 -11.86 11.80 -16.64
C PRO A 212 -12.68 11.89 -17.92
N ALA A 213 -13.99 12.14 -17.78
CA ALA A 213 -14.92 12.26 -18.89
C ALA A 213 -14.28 13.14 -19.97
N GLY A 214 -14.14 12.59 -21.17
CA GLY A 214 -13.39 13.21 -22.25
C GLY A 214 -13.72 14.69 -22.37
N ALA A 215 -12.70 15.51 -22.34
CA ALA A 215 -12.76 16.91 -22.73
C ALA A 215 -13.04 17.00 -24.24
N GLY A 216 -14.24 16.58 -24.64
CA GLY A 216 -14.82 16.85 -25.94
C GLY A 216 -15.43 18.26 -25.94
N ILE A 217 -14.59 19.29 -25.85
CA ILE A 217 -15.02 20.63 -26.25
C ILE A 217 -14.85 20.65 -27.76
N SER A 218 -15.95 20.32 -28.47
CA SER A 218 -16.14 20.71 -29.86
C SER A 218 -16.17 22.21 -29.86
N GLN A 219 -15.12 22.86 -30.36
CA GLN A 219 -15.16 24.29 -30.71
C GLN A 219 -16.16 24.45 -31.85
N PRO A 220 -17.11 25.39 -31.77
CA PRO A 220 -17.95 25.73 -32.91
C PRO A 220 -17.05 26.38 -33.99
N THR A 221 -17.09 25.80 -35.19
CA THR A 221 -16.46 26.36 -36.39
C THR A 221 -17.05 27.74 -36.65
N PRO A 222 -16.25 28.79 -36.83
CA PRO A 222 -16.78 30.07 -37.25
C PRO A 222 -17.26 29.97 -38.71
N THR A 223 -18.55 30.18 -38.91
CA THR A 223 -19.13 30.38 -40.26
C THR A 223 -18.71 31.76 -40.78
N VAL A 224 -18.08 31.77 -41.94
CA VAL A 224 -17.79 32.96 -42.76
C VAL A 224 -19.02 33.37 -43.49
#